data_35cecbd138bf8294a4e6db390f696524
#
_entry.id   35cecbd138bf8294a4e6db390f696524
#
_cell.length_a   1.000
_cell.length_b   1.000
_cell.length_c   1.000
_cell.angle_alpha   90.00
_cell.angle_beta   90.00
_cell.angle_gamma   90.00
#
_symmetry.space_group_name_H-M   'P 1'
#
loop_
_entity.id
_entity.type
_entity.pdbx_description
1 polymer ?
#
loop_
_entity_poly.entity_id
_entity_poly.type
_entity_poly.pdbx_seq_one_letter_code
_entity_poly.pdbx_strand_id
1 'polypeptide(L)'
;PIVIIGNTLLHSFEKEIKKSAIRNVSAIADKKVEQIDSYLRERLLDARLLRDASTTHEAMVNISRVFEEKGIDSDEYRRLDAGYRENYWRFVNEAKYYDLFLISPRGDIVYSQAHESDFATNLFTGTYSNTGLGKVARHALSKQEETISDFERYEPSKGAIAAFVATPIIINGDLKGVLALQIFSQRVFTVIANNVGLTDSGETVVARVEDDQNA
;
A
#
# COMPACT_ATOMS: atom_id res chain seq x y z
N PRO A 1 8.45 54.87 -31.42
CA PRO A 1 7.71 53.67 -31.90
C PRO A 1 8.51 52.36 -31.67
N ILE A 2 9.83 52.29 -31.97
CA ILE A 2 10.65 51.08 -31.90
C ILE A 2 10.75 50.54 -30.46
N VAL A 3 10.88 51.39 -29.43
CA VAL A 3 10.99 50.98 -28.03
C VAL A 3 9.68 50.36 -27.52
N ILE A 4 8.54 50.81 -27.95
CA ILE A 4 7.22 50.27 -27.57
C ILE A 4 7.00 48.91 -28.20
N ILE A 5 7.40 48.70 -29.43
CA ILE A 5 7.31 47.40 -30.14
C ILE A 5 8.24 46.39 -29.47
N GLY A 6 9.46 46.80 -29.08
CA GLY A 6 10.41 45.93 -28.38
C GLY A 6 9.87 45.47 -27.03
N ASN A 7 9.25 46.34 -26.25
CA ASN A 7 8.72 46.03 -24.93
C ASN A 7 7.50 45.06 -25.00
N THR A 8 6.62 45.26 -26.00
CA THR A 8 5.49 44.36 -26.25
C THR A 8 5.92 42.97 -26.71
N LEU A 9 6.95 42.86 -27.54
CA LEU A 9 7.54 41.61 -27.97
C LEU A 9 8.18 40.87 -26.78
N LEU A 10 8.98 41.58 -25.96
CA LEU A 10 9.58 40.97 -24.75
C LEU A 10 8.52 40.40 -23.81
N HIS A 11 7.48 41.14 -23.51
CA HIS A 11 6.36 40.71 -22.67
C HIS A 11 5.60 39.51 -23.24
N SER A 12 5.43 39.45 -24.57
CA SER A 12 4.83 38.31 -25.25
C SER A 12 5.72 37.05 -25.16
N PHE A 13 7.02 37.20 -25.34
CA PHE A 13 7.99 36.09 -25.19
C PHE A 13 8.05 35.58 -23.74
N GLU A 14 8.11 36.44 -22.75
CA GLU A 14 8.09 36.03 -21.32
C GLU A 14 6.81 35.25 -20.98
N LYS A 15 5.66 35.69 -21.48
CA LYS A 15 4.37 35.07 -21.26
C LYS A 15 4.33 33.67 -21.92
N GLU A 16 4.84 33.53 -23.13
CA GLU A 16 4.90 32.23 -23.84
C GLU A 16 5.89 31.28 -23.20
N ILE A 17 7.05 31.75 -22.73
CA ILE A 17 8.03 30.93 -21.99
C ILE A 17 7.42 30.41 -20.69
N LYS A 18 6.79 31.29 -19.90
CA LYS A 18 6.09 30.90 -18.66
C LYS A 18 5.00 29.86 -18.93
N LYS A 19 4.17 30.09 -19.95
CA LYS A 19 3.09 29.16 -20.31
C LYS A 19 3.64 27.80 -20.77
N SER A 20 4.75 27.80 -21.52
CA SER A 20 5.41 26.58 -21.94
C SER A 20 6.01 25.82 -20.74
N ALA A 21 6.69 26.54 -19.82
CA ALA A 21 7.25 25.95 -18.61
C ALA A 21 6.17 25.31 -17.73
N ILE A 22 5.05 26.02 -17.50
CA ILE A 22 3.92 25.46 -16.74
C ILE A 22 3.36 24.21 -17.40
N ARG A 23 3.15 24.22 -18.71
CA ARG A 23 2.66 23.02 -19.43
C ARG A 23 3.61 21.85 -19.30
N ASN A 24 4.92 22.08 -19.41
CA ASN A 24 5.91 21.02 -19.26
C ASN A 24 5.92 20.44 -17.86
N VAL A 25 5.90 21.27 -16.81
CA VAL A 25 5.85 20.81 -15.41
C VAL A 25 4.56 20.06 -15.13
N SER A 26 3.40 20.54 -15.61
CA SER A 26 2.12 19.82 -15.47
C SER A 26 2.19 18.45 -16.15
N ALA A 27 2.70 18.36 -17.39
CA ALA A 27 2.81 17.10 -18.10
C ALA A 27 3.74 16.08 -17.37
N ILE A 28 4.82 16.56 -16.75
CA ILE A 28 5.70 15.72 -15.92
C ILE A 28 4.97 15.24 -14.68
N ALA A 29 4.24 16.13 -13.98
CA ALA A 29 3.45 15.77 -12.81
C ALA A 29 2.37 14.75 -13.15
N ASP A 30 1.60 14.96 -14.22
CA ASP A 30 0.56 14.04 -14.69
C ASP A 30 1.13 12.65 -14.99
N LYS A 31 2.29 12.60 -15.65
CA LYS A 31 2.97 11.33 -15.93
C LYS A 31 3.42 10.60 -14.65
N LYS A 32 3.90 11.32 -13.65
CA LYS A 32 4.27 10.73 -12.35
C LYS A 32 3.05 10.19 -11.61
N VAL A 33 1.95 10.93 -11.61
CA VAL A 33 0.68 10.49 -11.03
C VAL A 33 0.20 9.21 -11.71
N GLU A 34 0.21 9.15 -13.06
CA GLU A 34 -0.17 7.97 -13.82
C GLU A 34 0.70 6.75 -13.49
N GLN A 35 2.02 6.94 -13.33
CA GLN A 35 2.94 5.86 -12.97
C GLN A 35 2.66 5.32 -11.55
N ILE A 36 2.39 6.20 -10.59
CA ILE A 36 2.07 5.80 -9.21
C ILE A 36 0.72 5.09 -9.17
N ASP A 37 -0.29 5.64 -9.83
CA ASP A 37 -1.64 5.08 -9.89
C ASP A 37 -1.63 3.69 -10.58
N SER A 38 -0.90 3.54 -11.68
CA SER A 38 -0.71 2.24 -12.33
C SER A 38 -0.05 1.22 -11.39
N TYR A 39 0.98 1.64 -10.65
CA TYR A 39 1.63 0.80 -9.67
C TYR A 39 0.68 0.36 -8.55
N LEU A 40 -0.12 1.27 -8.01
CA LEU A 40 -1.08 0.94 -6.94
C LEU A 40 -2.21 0.02 -7.43
N ARG A 41 -2.70 0.23 -8.67
CA ARG A 41 -3.66 -0.69 -9.29
C ARG A 41 -3.10 -2.10 -9.48
N GLU A 42 -1.84 -2.22 -9.87
CA GLU A 42 -1.15 -3.51 -9.97
C GLU A 42 -1.11 -4.20 -8.59
N ARG A 43 -0.84 -3.47 -7.51
CA ARG A 43 -0.86 -4.02 -6.15
C ARG A 43 -2.25 -4.53 -5.72
N LEU A 44 -3.31 -3.80 -6.08
CA LEU A 44 -4.69 -4.26 -5.86
C LEU A 44 -4.99 -5.54 -6.64
N LEU A 45 -4.56 -5.61 -7.90
CA LEU A 45 -4.74 -6.81 -8.72
C LEU A 45 -4.01 -8.02 -8.12
N ASP A 46 -2.76 -7.86 -7.70
CA ASP A 46 -2.00 -8.91 -7.04
C ASP A 46 -2.71 -9.43 -5.78
N ALA A 47 -3.22 -8.52 -4.95
CA ALA A 47 -3.96 -8.88 -3.75
C ALA A 47 -5.24 -9.67 -4.07
N ARG A 48 -5.99 -9.29 -5.12
CA ARG A 48 -7.17 -10.03 -5.58
C ARG A 48 -6.81 -11.43 -6.06
N LEU A 49 -5.79 -11.55 -6.91
CA LEU A 49 -5.36 -12.84 -7.45
C LEU A 49 -4.93 -13.80 -6.34
N LEU A 50 -4.18 -13.26 -5.36
CA LEU A 50 -3.72 -14.05 -4.24
C LEU A 50 -4.87 -14.43 -3.29
N ARG A 51 -5.80 -13.48 -3.02
CA ARG A 51 -7.01 -13.74 -2.24
C ARG A 51 -7.84 -14.89 -2.83
N ASP A 52 -8.01 -14.92 -4.15
CA ASP A 52 -8.85 -15.90 -4.85
C ASP A 52 -8.16 -17.26 -5.04
N ALA A 53 -6.88 -17.37 -4.69
CA ALA A 53 -6.16 -18.65 -4.74
C ALA A 53 -6.71 -19.64 -3.71
N SER A 54 -6.92 -20.91 -4.12
CA SER A 54 -7.40 -21.97 -3.23
C SER A 54 -6.50 -22.16 -2.00
N THR A 55 -5.18 -22.01 -2.19
CA THR A 55 -4.21 -22.07 -1.09
C THR A 55 -4.44 -20.99 -0.04
N THR A 56 -4.88 -19.78 -0.44
CA THR A 56 -5.20 -18.69 0.50
C THR A 56 -6.51 -18.97 1.24
N HIS A 57 -7.51 -19.51 0.56
CA HIS A 57 -8.74 -19.95 1.22
C HIS A 57 -8.49 -21.03 2.27
N GLU A 58 -7.73 -22.06 1.90
CA GLU A 58 -7.34 -23.13 2.82
C GLU A 58 -6.51 -22.62 3.99
N ALA A 59 -5.53 -21.76 3.72
CA ALA A 59 -4.69 -21.16 4.76
C ALA A 59 -5.53 -20.35 5.74
N MET A 60 -6.41 -19.47 5.24
CA MET A 60 -7.26 -18.64 6.08
C MET A 60 -8.13 -19.49 7.03
N VAL A 61 -8.77 -20.54 6.51
CA VAL A 61 -9.64 -21.39 7.31
C VAL A 61 -8.84 -22.21 8.32
N ASN A 62 -7.78 -22.88 7.88
CA ASN A 62 -7.02 -23.81 8.73
C ASN A 62 -6.20 -23.08 9.80
N ILE A 63 -5.48 -22.01 9.40
CA ILE A 63 -4.66 -21.25 10.33
C ILE A 63 -5.54 -20.55 11.38
N SER A 64 -6.63 -19.90 10.96
CA SER A 64 -7.53 -19.21 11.90
C SER A 64 -8.10 -20.19 12.93
N ARG A 65 -8.56 -21.35 12.49
CA ARG A 65 -9.10 -22.37 13.40
C ARG A 65 -8.04 -22.82 14.42
N VAL A 66 -6.84 -23.15 13.97
CA VAL A 66 -5.79 -23.65 14.88
C VAL A 66 -5.25 -22.52 15.76
N PHE A 67 -5.15 -21.31 15.26
CA PHE A 67 -4.80 -20.11 16.04
C PHE A 67 -5.77 -19.91 17.20
N GLU A 68 -7.08 -20.01 16.93
CA GLU A 68 -8.12 -19.83 17.97
C GLU A 68 -8.19 -20.98 18.97
N GLU A 69 -8.09 -22.23 18.49
CA GLU A 69 -8.24 -23.41 19.34
C GLU A 69 -7.00 -23.76 20.15
N LYS A 70 -5.80 -23.53 19.61
CA LYS A 70 -4.54 -24.07 20.13
C LYS A 70 -3.43 -23.04 20.33
N GLY A 71 -3.58 -21.85 19.73
CA GLY A 71 -2.55 -20.80 19.76
C GLY A 71 -1.34 -21.10 18.87
N ILE A 72 -0.48 -20.07 18.73
CA ILE A 72 0.71 -20.09 17.86
C ILE A 72 1.82 -21.04 18.33
N ASP A 73 1.86 -21.37 19.62
CA ASP A 73 2.88 -22.25 20.20
C ASP A 73 2.61 -23.73 20.00
N SER A 74 1.45 -24.09 19.43
CA SER A 74 1.10 -25.48 19.19
C SER A 74 1.89 -26.07 18.01
N ASP A 75 2.18 -27.37 18.08
CA ASP A 75 2.84 -28.08 16.99
C ASP A 75 2.00 -28.10 15.71
N GLU A 76 0.67 -28.06 15.84
CA GLU A 76 -0.23 -28.00 14.69
C GLU A 76 -0.14 -26.65 14.00
N TYR A 77 -0.11 -25.54 14.76
CA TYR A 77 0.07 -24.22 14.18
C TYR A 77 1.41 -24.12 13.44
N ARG A 78 2.51 -24.52 14.10
CA ARG A 78 3.85 -24.50 13.49
C ARG A 78 3.94 -25.30 12.19
N ARG A 79 3.27 -26.45 12.10
CA ARG A 79 3.22 -27.24 10.87
C ARG A 79 2.44 -26.56 9.75
N LEU A 80 1.28 -25.94 10.07
CA LEU A 80 0.49 -25.21 9.09
C LEU A 80 1.25 -23.97 8.59
N ASP A 81 1.81 -23.19 9.50
CA ASP A 81 2.62 -22.01 9.17
C ASP A 81 3.77 -22.38 8.23
N ALA A 82 4.55 -23.40 8.57
CA ALA A 82 5.65 -23.89 7.72
C ALA A 82 5.17 -24.36 6.35
N GLY A 83 4.01 -25.01 6.26
CA GLY A 83 3.45 -25.51 5.01
C GLY A 83 3.02 -24.41 4.04
N TYR A 84 2.47 -23.30 4.54
CA TYR A 84 2.08 -22.17 3.70
C TYR A 84 3.23 -21.19 3.42
N ARG A 85 4.23 -21.16 4.30
CA ARG A 85 5.35 -20.21 4.25
C ARG A 85 6.13 -20.24 2.94
N GLU A 86 6.41 -21.42 2.39
CA GLU A 86 7.16 -21.56 1.14
C GLU A 86 6.41 -20.94 -0.04
N ASN A 87 5.09 -21.17 -0.12
CA ASN A 87 4.25 -20.64 -1.19
C ASN A 87 4.16 -19.11 -1.11
N TYR A 88 3.90 -18.56 0.08
CA TYR A 88 3.82 -17.11 0.28
C TYR A 88 5.18 -16.44 0.16
N TRP A 89 6.25 -17.08 0.63
CA TRP A 89 7.62 -16.59 0.47
C TRP A 89 7.96 -16.33 -1.01
N ARG A 90 7.62 -17.30 -1.88
CA ARG A 90 7.86 -17.15 -3.31
C ARG A 90 7.11 -15.95 -3.87
N PHE A 91 5.83 -15.82 -3.58
CA PHE A 91 5.03 -14.69 -4.03
C PHE A 91 5.59 -13.36 -3.52
N VAL A 92 5.84 -13.23 -2.23
CA VAL A 92 6.35 -12.01 -1.59
C VAL A 92 7.67 -11.58 -2.22
N ASN A 93 8.60 -12.52 -2.45
CA ASN A 93 9.91 -12.21 -3.02
C ASN A 93 9.86 -11.88 -4.51
N GLU A 94 9.10 -12.63 -5.32
CA GLU A 94 9.01 -12.40 -6.76
C GLU A 94 8.25 -11.12 -7.09
N ALA A 95 7.12 -10.86 -6.42
CA ALA A 95 6.31 -9.67 -6.61
C ALA A 95 6.80 -8.44 -5.82
N LYS A 96 7.92 -8.60 -5.04
CA LYS A 96 8.57 -7.51 -4.31
C LYS A 96 7.66 -6.85 -3.26
N TYR A 97 6.96 -7.66 -2.48
CA TYR A 97 6.31 -7.22 -1.25
C TYR A 97 7.27 -7.34 -0.06
N TYR A 98 6.98 -6.60 1.00
CA TYR A 98 7.72 -6.74 2.26
C TYR A 98 7.16 -7.87 3.11
N ASP A 99 5.83 -7.87 3.29
CA ASP A 99 5.13 -8.88 4.09
C ASP A 99 3.75 -9.21 3.49
N LEU A 100 3.19 -10.32 3.94
CA LEU A 100 1.85 -10.80 3.67
C LEU A 100 1.19 -11.21 4.98
N PHE A 101 -0.03 -10.75 5.19
CA PHE A 101 -0.82 -11.03 6.38
C PHE A 101 -2.12 -11.74 6.05
N LEU A 102 -2.50 -12.72 6.89
CA LEU A 102 -3.87 -13.18 7.02
C LEU A 102 -4.41 -12.71 8.36
N ILE A 103 -5.57 -12.05 8.32
CA ILE A 103 -6.17 -11.38 9.47
C ILE A 103 -7.56 -11.95 9.69
N SER A 104 -7.86 -12.41 10.91
CA SER A 104 -9.17 -12.97 11.26
C SER A 104 -10.28 -11.92 11.21
N PRO A 105 -11.57 -12.31 11.15
CA PRO A 105 -12.68 -11.36 11.27
C PRO A 105 -12.69 -10.56 12.59
N ARG A 106 -11.99 -11.04 13.61
CA ARG A 106 -11.82 -10.36 14.90
C ARG A 106 -10.65 -9.41 14.94
N GLY A 107 -9.86 -9.34 13.85
CA GLY A 107 -8.70 -8.46 13.75
C GLY A 107 -7.39 -9.07 14.24
N ASP A 108 -7.35 -10.36 14.55
CA ASP A 108 -6.11 -11.03 14.95
C ASP A 108 -5.25 -11.30 13.71
N ILE A 109 -3.97 -10.96 13.73
CA ILE A 109 -3.01 -11.36 12.71
C ILE A 109 -2.70 -12.85 12.93
N VAL A 110 -3.43 -13.70 12.20
CA VAL A 110 -3.30 -15.16 12.35
C VAL A 110 -2.12 -15.73 11.56
N TYR A 111 -1.60 -14.99 10.58
CA TYR A 111 -0.40 -15.31 9.81
C TYR A 111 0.31 -14.03 9.36
N SER A 112 1.63 -14.04 9.39
CA SER A 112 2.51 -13.05 8.77
C SER A 112 3.71 -13.78 8.15
N GLN A 113 4.13 -13.36 6.97
CA GLN A 113 5.30 -13.95 6.32
C GLN A 113 6.61 -13.54 7.01
N ALA A 114 6.70 -12.30 7.49
CA ALA A 114 7.90 -11.76 8.14
C ALA A 114 8.00 -12.11 9.63
N HIS A 115 6.89 -12.43 10.32
CA HIS A 115 6.85 -12.68 11.76
C HIS A 115 7.51 -11.57 12.58
N GLU A 116 7.16 -10.31 12.30
CA GLU A 116 7.62 -9.16 13.08
C GLU A 116 6.79 -9.00 14.38
N SER A 117 6.98 -7.91 15.11
CA SER A 117 6.34 -7.68 16.41
C SER A 117 4.82 -7.52 16.38
N ASP A 118 4.22 -7.33 15.22
CA ASP A 118 2.78 -7.29 14.98
C ASP A 118 2.14 -8.67 14.84
N PHE A 119 2.93 -9.68 14.52
CA PHE A 119 2.44 -11.05 14.41
C PHE A 119 1.76 -11.53 15.70
N ALA A 120 0.63 -12.21 15.56
CA ALA A 120 -0.23 -12.68 16.65
C ALA A 120 -0.82 -11.58 17.55
N THR A 121 -0.76 -10.30 17.11
CA THR A 121 -1.46 -9.20 17.80
C THR A 121 -2.84 -8.96 17.21
N ASN A 122 -3.67 -8.20 17.93
CA ASN A 122 -4.99 -7.80 17.44
C ASN A 122 -4.97 -6.36 16.91
N LEU A 123 -5.37 -6.18 15.67
CA LEU A 123 -5.39 -4.88 14.99
C LEU A 123 -6.55 -3.96 15.38
N PHE A 124 -7.46 -4.40 16.25
CA PHE A 124 -8.58 -3.56 16.68
C PHE A 124 -8.42 -3.04 18.11
N THR A 125 -7.76 -3.81 18.95
CA THR A 125 -7.60 -3.51 20.37
C THR A 125 -6.13 -3.40 20.81
N GLY A 126 -5.18 -3.88 19.98
CA GLY A 126 -3.77 -3.91 20.29
C GLY A 126 -3.02 -2.63 19.92
N THR A 127 -1.71 -2.64 20.15
CA THR A 127 -0.78 -1.53 19.95
C THR A 127 -0.81 -0.98 18.50
N TYR A 128 -1.04 -1.84 17.52
CA TYR A 128 -1.00 -1.47 16.10
C TYR A 128 -2.37 -1.10 15.51
N SER A 129 -3.37 -0.88 16.37
CA SER A 129 -4.75 -0.59 15.94
C SER A 129 -4.90 0.70 15.12
N ASN A 130 -4.07 1.70 15.35
CA ASN A 130 -4.11 2.98 14.64
C ASN A 130 -3.17 3.07 13.43
N THR A 131 -2.46 1.98 13.10
CA THR A 131 -1.57 1.92 11.94
C THR A 131 -2.34 1.78 10.63
N GLY A 132 -1.66 2.02 9.51
CA GLY A 132 -2.19 1.77 8.17
C GLY A 132 -2.74 0.38 8.00
N LEU A 133 -2.03 -0.67 8.51
CA LEU A 133 -2.52 -2.04 8.50
C LEU A 133 -3.84 -2.19 9.28
N GLY A 134 -3.93 -1.63 10.48
CA GLY A 134 -5.16 -1.66 11.28
C GLY A 134 -6.34 -0.95 10.62
N LYS A 135 -6.09 0.18 9.95
CA LYS A 135 -7.11 0.95 9.22
C LYS A 135 -7.64 0.18 8.01
N VAL A 136 -6.76 -0.37 7.16
CA VAL A 136 -7.19 -1.11 5.96
C VAL A 136 -7.86 -2.44 6.31
N ALA A 137 -7.41 -3.13 7.37
CA ALA A 137 -8.05 -4.35 7.86
C ALA A 137 -9.50 -4.08 8.32
N ARG A 138 -9.72 -3.02 9.12
CA ARG A 138 -11.08 -2.62 9.52
C ARG A 138 -11.96 -2.24 8.32
N HIS A 139 -11.42 -1.48 7.38
CA HIS A 139 -12.17 -1.10 6.18
C HIS A 139 -12.58 -2.34 5.39
N ALA A 140 -11.63 -3.23 5.09
CA ALA A 140 -11.89 -4.45 4.32
C ALA A 140 -12.91 -5.36 4.99
N LEU A 141 -12.88 -5.49 6.33
CA LEU A 141 -13.90 -6.29 7.06
C LEU A 141 -15.26 -5.61 7.10
N SER A 142 -15.32 -4.31 7.37
CA SER A 142 -16.59 -3.61 7.58
C SER A 142 -17.34 -3.27 6.29
N LYS A 143 -16.61 -2.94 5.23
CA LYS A 143 -17.18 -2.57 3.92
C LYS A 143 -17.17 -3.72 2.92
N GLN A 144 -16.39 -4.77 3.19
CA GLN A 144 -16.13 -5.88 2.27
C GLN A 144 -15.57 -5.39 0.92
N GLU A 145 -14.77 -4.31 0.97
CA GLU A 145 -14.13 -3.68 -0.17
C GLU A 145 -12.62 -3.71 0.02
N GLU A 146 -11.92 -3.76 -1.10
CA GLU A 146 -10.45 -3.61 -1.09
C GLU A 146 -10.07 -2.15 -0.86
N THR A 147 -8.90 -1.95 -0.27
CA THR A 147 -8.40 -0.61 0.03
C THR A 147 -6.88 -0.57 0.13
N ILE A 148 -6.33 0.63 0.01
CA ILE A 148 -4.89 0.90 0.21
C ILE A 148 -4.76 1.99 1.28
N SER A 149 -3.79 1.82 2.19
CA SER A 149 -3.44 2.87 3.15
C SER A 149 -2.55 3.95 2.53
N ASP A 150 -2.43 5.08 3.21
CA ASP A 150 -1.34 6.00 2.98
C ASP A 150 0.02 5.37 3.32
N PHE A 151 1.10 5.97 2.81
CA PHE A 151 2.46 5.63 3.21
C PHE A 151 2.79 6.32 4.54
N GLU A 152 3.02 5.53 5.57
CA GLU A 152 3.37 6.02 6.90
C GLU A 152 4.48 5.17 7.54
N ARG A 153 5.09 5.67 8.64
CA ARG A 153 6.06 4.88 9.41
C ARG A 153 5.37 3.69 10.06
N TYR A 154 5.98 2.52 9.93
CA TYR A 154 5.46 1.28 10.48
C TYR A 154 6.48 0.66 11.44
N GLU A 155 6.21 0.74 12.73
CA GLU A 155 7.14 0.34 13.79
C GLU A 155 7.56 -1.14 13.74
N PRO A 156 6.68 -2.12 13.46
CA PRO A 156 7.12 -3.51 13.33
C PRO A 156 8.24 -3.69 12.31
N SER A 157 8.21 -2.98 11.19
CA SER A 157 9.25 -2.99 10.17
C SER A 157 10.36 -1.96 10.46
N LYS A 158 10.73 -1.78 11.74
CA LYS A 158 11.79 -0.87 12.20
C LYS A 158 11.58 0.60 11.80
N GLY A 159 10.33 1.03 11.75
CA GLY A 159 9.96 2.39 11.38
C GLY A 159 10.13 2.71 9.89
N ALA A 160 10.25 1.70 9.03
CA ALA A 160 10.28 1.90 7.58
C ALA A 160 8.96 2.51 7.09
N ILE A 161 9.05 3.30 6.00
CA ILE A 161 7.85 3.84 5.35
C ILE A 161 7.17 2.71 4.58
N ALA A 162 5.93 2.41 4.94
CA ALA A 162 5.12 1.33 4.38
C ALA A 162 3.71 1.79 4.04
N ALA A 163 3.10 1.13 3.07
CA ALA A 163 1.68 1.16 2.82
C ALA A 163 1.15 -0.27 2.74
N PHE A 164 -0.16 -0.42 2.92
CA PHE A 164 -0.81 -1.73 2.95
C PHE A 164 -1.97 -1.76 1.96
N VAL A 165 -2.01 -2.82 1.16
CA VAL A 165 -3.18 -3.18 0.37
C VAL A 165 -3.92 -4.25 1.14
N ALA A 166 -5.24 -4.12 1.31
CA ALA A 166 -6.06 -5.12 1.96
C ALA A 166 -7.29 -5.48 1.10
N THR A 167 -7.65 -6.75 1.12
CA THR A 167 -8.82 -7.29 0.42
C THR A 167 -9.55 -8.31 1.30
N PRO A 168 -10.91 -8.28 1.37
CA PRO A 168 -11.67 -9.24 2.16
C PRO A 168 -11.61 -10.63 1.52
N ILE A 169 -11.42 -11.68 2.34
CA ILE A 169 -11.51 -13.07 1.92
C ILE A 169 -12.93 -13.56 2.18
N ILE A 170 -13.67 -13.80 1.09
CA ILE A 170 -15.05 -14.29 1.14
C ILE A 170 -15.08 -15.69 0.52
N ILE A 171 -15.54 -16.67 1.29
CA ILE A 171 -15.63 -18.07 0.86
C ILE A 171 -17.09 -18.52 0.98
N ASN A 172 -17.69 -18.93 -0.14
CA ASN A 172 -19.08 -19.35 -0.21
C ASN A 172 -20.08 -18.30 0.33
N GLY A 173 -19.76 -17.01 0.15
CA GLY A 173 -20.57 -15.89 0.63
C GLY A 173 -20.28 -15.46 2.07
N ASP A 174 -19.46 -16.19 2.81
CA ASP A 174 -19.06 -15.84 4.18
C ASP A 174 -17.75 -15.09 4.21
N LEU A 175 -17.69 -14.00 4.95
CA LEU A 175 -16.45 -13.27 5.24
C LEU A 175 -15.59 -14.10 6.23
N LYS A 176 -14.46 -14.57 5.77
CA LYS A 176 -13.52 -15.41 6.55
C LYS A 176 -12.33 -14.63 7.11
N GLY A 177 -12.06 -13.43 6.61
CA GLY A 177 -10.98 -12.57 7.05
C GLY A 177 -10.51 -11.60 6.00
N VAL A 178 -9.26 -11.16 6.13
CA VAL A 178 -8.59 -10.23 5.21
C VAL A 178 -7.23 -10.78 4.83
N LEU A 179 -6.89 -10.67 3.56
CA LEU A 179 -5.51 -10.72 3.09
C LEU A 179 -4.99 -9.29 3.00
N ALA A 180 -3.82 -9.02 3.59
CA ALA A 180 -3.13 -7.76 3.41
C ALA A 180 -1.69 -7.97 2.91
N LEU A 181 -1.21 -7.04 2.09
CA LEU A 181 0.14 -7.02 1.54
C LEU A 181 0.82 -5.72 1.94
N GLN A 182 2.02 -5.80 2.49
CA GLN A 182 2.85 -4.64 2.80
C GLN A 182 3.69 -4.25 1.59
N ILE A 183 3.55 -2.99 1.16
CA ILE A 183 4.22 -2.44 -0.02
C ILE A 183 5.48 -1.69 0.40
N PHE A 184 6.60 -1.95 -0.31
CA PHE A 184 7.79 -1.11 -0.22
C PHE A 184 7.56 0.27 -0.80
N SER A 185 7.90 1.30 -0.04
CA SER A 185 7.84 2.69 -0.52
C SER A 185 8.86 3.03 -1.61
N GLN A 186 9.92 2.22 -1.74
CA GLN A 186 11.06 2.46 -2.63
C GLN A 186 10.66 2.79 -4.08
N ARG A 187 9.69 2.05 -4.65
CA ARG A 187 9.27 2.26 -6.04
C ARG A 187 8.55 3.59 -6.23
N VAL A 188 7.70 3.97 -5.28
CA VAL A 188 7.00 5.26 -5.30
C VAL A 188 8.00 6.39 -5.14
N PHE A 189 8.93 6.28 -4.20
CA PHE A 189 10.00 7.27 -4.03
C PHE A 189 10.90 7.39 -5.26
N THR A 190 11.20 6.29 -5.96
CA THR A 190 11.97 6.34 -7.20
C THR A 190 11.25 7.15 -8.28
N VAL A 191 9.92 7.02 -8.42
CA VAL A 191 9.12 7.82 -9.36
C VAL A 191 9.12 9.29 -8.96
N ILE A 192 8.94 9.58 -7.67
CA ILE A 192 8.93 10.95 -7.13
C ILE A 192 10.30 11.61 -7.34
N ALA A 193 11.39 10.94 -6.98
CA ALA A 193 12.76 11.45 -7.05
C ALA A 193 13.31 11.58 -8.48
N ASN A 194 12.63 11.00 -9.47
CA ASN A 194 13.06 11.12 -10.86
C ASN A 194 12.81 12.54 -11.39
N ASN A 195 13.89 13.31 -11.57
CA ASN A 195 13.82 14.71 -12.04
C ASN A 195 14.00 14.87 -13.55
N VAL A 196 13.89 13.80 -14.32
CA VAL A 196 13.99 13.86 -15.79
C VAL A 196 12.93 14.80 -16.35
N GLY A 197 13.37 15.83 -17.06
CA GLY A 197 12.53 16.88 -17.65
C GLY A 197 12.28 18.09 -16.74
N LEU A 198 12.73 18.05 -15.49
CA LEU A 198 12.80 19.23 -14.62
C LEU A 198 14.16 19.94 -14.83
N THR A 199 14.21 21.22 -14.49
CA THR A 199 15.48 21.99 -14.45
C THR A 199 16.33 21.58 -13.26
N ASP A 200 17.61 21.98 -13.23
CA ASP A 200 18.56 21.65 -12.13
C ASP A 200 18.06 22.04 -10.72
N SER A 201 17.14 23.01 -10.64
CA SER A 201 16.49 23.45 -9.39
C SER A 201 15.10 22.87 -9.17
N GLY A 202 14.62 22.03 -10.09
CA GLY A 202 13.27 21.44 -10.01
C GLY A 202 13.24 20.23 -9.10
N GLU A 203 12.27 20.18 -8.17
CA GLU A 203 12.00 19.06 -7.31
C GLU A 203 10.53 18.66 -7.35
N THR A 204 10.23 17.43 -6.98
CA THR A 204 8.86 16.94 -6.85
C THR A 204 8.53 16.76 -5.38
N VAL A 205 7.45 17.39 -4.94
CA VAL A 205 6.91 17.24 -3.59
C VAL A 205 5.57 16.54 -3.68
N VAL A 206 5.38 15.51 -2.84
CA VAL A 206 4.08 14.86 -2.63
C VAL A 206 3.58 15.29 -1.26
N ALA A 207 2.39 15.89 -1.24
CA ALA A 207 1.74 16.32 -0.02
C ALA A 207 0.37 15.64 0.12
N ARG A 208 0.00 15.35 1.36
CA ARG A 208 -1.36 14.96 1.71
C ARG A 208 -2.19 16.21 1.92
N VAL A 209 -3.34 16.28 1.31
CA VAL A 209 -4.36 17.27 1.66
C VAL A 209 -5.14 16.70 2.84
N GLU A 210 -5.02 17.32 4.01
CA GLU A 210 -5.92 17.04 5.13
C GLU A 210 -7.17 17.88 4.94
N ASP A 211 -8.31 17.24 4.70
CA ASP A 211 -9.60 17.92 4.75
C ASP A 211 -9.86 18.33 6.21
N ASP A 212 -9.79 19.61 6.50
CA ASP A 212 -10.21 20.22 7.77
C ASP A 212 -11.74 20.07 7.92
N GLN A 213 -12.23 18.85 8.14
CA GLN A 213 -13.62 18.61 8.52
C GLN A 213 -13.72 18.40 10.03
N ASN A 214 -13.17 19.33 10.83
CA ASN A 214 -13.51 19.52 12.25
C ASN A 214 -13.23 20.97 12.63
N ALA A 215 -14.10 21.88 12.24
CA ALA A 215 -14.29 23.19 12.85
C ALA A 215 -15.77 23.35 13.18
#